data_dc15238a0a3d14c935522261227b72f1
#
_entry.id   dc15238a0a3d14c935522261227b72f1
#
_cell.length_a   1.000
_cell.length_b   1.000
_cell.length_c   1.000
_cell.angle_alpha   90.00
_cell.angle_beta   90.00
_cell.angle_gamma   90.00
#
_symmetry.space_group_name_H-M   'P 1'
#
loop_
_entity.id
_entity.type
_entity.pdbx_description
1 polymer ?
#
loop_
_entity_poly.entity_id
_entity_poly.type
_entity_poly.pdbx_seq_one_letter_code
_entity_poly.pdbx_strand_id
1 'polypeptide(L)'
;MKRKGLWLLLVASAAVLGACSTTAPPLAMKPAAAPDGMKWNAFTTPDNEKRLAYGLPDSDVVGVIFSCRRKTSAVGFHTTLSSGKPGPGTVRFRSGKAQGRFAAQLTPSEIADGLDAVGQIPLADAVLAAFEKTGLISQVEDKAYPQDARTAAERADIKRFFGFCRG
;
A
#
# COMPACT_ATOMS: atom_id res chain seq x y z
N MET A 1 76.16 30.69 4.74
CA MET A 1 75.18 31.06 3.68
C MET A 1 73.79 30.47 4.07
N LYS A 2 72.87 31.33 4.50
CA LYS A 2 71.52 30.95 5.00
C LYS A 2 70.53 31.16 3.87
N ARG A 3 69.86 30.13 3.41
CA ARG A 3 68.70 30.23 2.49
C ARG A 3 67.39 30.11 3.32
N LYS A 4 66.62 31.18 3.32
CA LYS A 4 65.29 31.26 3.90
C LYS A 4 64.29 30.71 2.88
N GLY A 5 63.61 29.60 3.19
CA GLY A 5 62.51 29.05 2.40
C GLY A 5 61.22 29.77 2.77
N LEU A 6 60.56 30.34 1.78
CA LEU A 6 59.29 31.04 1.86
C LEU A 6 58.19 30.02 1.68
N TRP A 7 57.39 29.79 2.72
CA TRP A 7 56.19 28.88 2.68
C TRP A 7 54.97 29.71 2.25
N LEU A 8 54.47 29.44 1.06
CA LEU A 8 53.19 29.96 0.58
C LEU A 8 52.09 29.08 1.12
N LEU A 9 51.22 29.60 1.99
CA LEU A 9 49.96 28.98 2.42
C LEU A 9 48.89 29.23 1.36
N LEU A 10 48.52 28.19 0.62
CA LEU A 10 47.33 28.18 -0.25
C LEU A 10 46.11 27.86 0.61
N VAL A 11 45.27 28.86 0.83
CA VAL A 11 43.94 28.70 1.44
C VAL A 11 42.97 28.27 0.34
N ALA A 12 42.59 26.99 0.33
CA ALA A 12 41.53 26.46 -0.55
C ALA A 12 40.16 26.74 0.09
N SER A 13 39.41 27.69 -0.46
CA SER A 13 38.04 27.99 -0.09
C SER A 13 37.13 26.94 -0.73
N ALA A 14 36.63 25.98 0.06
CA ALA A 14 35.59 25.03 -0.37
C ALA A 14 34.23 25.74 -0.32
N ALA A 15 33.65 26.03 -1.49
CA ALA A 15 32.29 26.50 -1.64
C ALA A 15 31.34 25.30 -1.47
N VAL A 16 30.61 25.23 -0.35
CA VAL A 16 29.55 24.26 -0.10
C VAL A 16 28.30 24.71 -0.86
N LEU A 17 28.05 24.14 -2.02
CA LEU A 17 26.76 24.26 -2.74
C LEU A 17 25.71 23.45 -2.00
N GLY A 18 24.94 24.09 -1.12
CA GLY A 18 23.77 23.52 -0.49
C GLY A 18 22.68 23.31 -1.54
N ALA A 19 22.51 22.08 -2.00
CA ALA A 19 21.36 21.66 -2.81
C ALA A 19 20.11 21.66 -1.91
N CYS A 20 19.32 22.72 -1.96
CA CYS A 20 17.95 22.73 -1.41
C CYS A 20 17.09 21.78 -2.24
N SER A 21 16.96 20.52 -1.80
CA SER A 21 15.94 19.60 -2.31
C SER A 21 14.59 20.10 -1.85
N THR A 22 13.91 20.89 -2.66
CA THR A 22 12.49 21.23 -2.50
C THR A 22 11.67 19.96 -2.78
N THR A 23 11.41 19.18 -1.73
CA THR A 23 10.41 18.10 -1.79
C THR A 23 9.04 18.75 -1.96
N ALA A 24 8.50 18.73 -3.18
CA ALA A 24 7.15 19.20 -3.44
C ALA A 24 6.18 18.48 -2.49
N PRO A 25 5.24 19.20 -1.85
CA PRO A 25 4.24 18.57 -0.99
C PRO A 25 3.44 17.55 -1.82
N PRO A 26 3.11 16.37 -1.26
CA PRO A 26 2.30 15.40 -1.98
C PRO A 26 0.97 16.04 -2.35
N LEU A 27 0.63 16.02 -3.65
CA LEU A 27 -0.66 16.49 -4.15
C LEU A 27 -1.77 15.81 -3.35
N ALA A 28 -2.61 16.60 -2.70
CA ALA A 28 -3.78 16.12 -1.99
C ALA A 28 -4.78 15.56 -3.02
N MET A 29 -4.72 14.24 -3.28
CA MET A 29 -5.67 13.59 -4.16
C MET A 29 -7.04 13.55 -3.47
N LYS A 30 -8.08 14.03 -4.19
CA LYS A 30 -9.47 13.91 -3.72
C LYS A 30 -9.85 12.43 -3.64
N PRO A 31 -10.33 11.93 -2.49
CA PRO A 31 -10.80 10.55 -2.39
C PRO A 31 -11.99 10.30 -3.33
N ALA A 32 -12.02 9.12 -3.95
CA ALA A 32 -13.24 8.64 -4.59
C ALA A 32 -14.23 8.19 -3.50
N ALA A 33 -15.52 8.44 -3.70
CA ALA A 33 -16.54 7.90 -2.81
C ALA A 33 -16.64 6.38 -3.02
N ALA A 34 -16.58 5.61 -1.92
CA ALA A 34 -16.92 4.20 -1.99
C ALA A 34 -18.45 4.07 -2.13
N PRO A 35 -18.97 3.04 -2.84
CA PRO A 35 -20.39 2.73 -2.85
C PRO A 35 -20.93 2.58 -1.41
N ASP A 36 -22.19 2.98 -1.21
CA ASP A 36 -22.83 2.84 0.09
C ASP A 36 -22.94 1.35 0.49
N GLY A 37 -22.77 1.06 1.78
CA GLY A 37 -22.86 -0.31 2.30
C GLY A 37 -21.57 -1.14 2.23
N MET A 38 -20.52 -0.68 1.58
CA MET A 38 -19.23 -1.34 1.59
C MET A 38 -18.66 -1.43 3.01
N LYS A 39 -18.17 -2.61 3.40
CA LYS A 39 -17.59 -2.86 4.73
C LYS A 39 -16.50 -3.92 4.68
N TRP A 40 -15.67 -3.96 5.72
CA TRP A 40 -14.72 -5.04 5.93
C TRP A 40 -15.42 -6.28 6.50
N ASN A 41 -15.08 -7.43 5.97
CA ASN A 41 -15.54 -8.73 6.44
C ASN A 41 -14.39 -9.75 6.38
N ALA A 42 -14.17 -10.48 7.48
CA ALA A 42 -13.14 -11.51 7.55
C ALA A 42 -13.77 -12.91 7.64
N PHE A 43 -13.35 -13.80 6.76
CA PHE A 43 -13.82 -15.19 6.73
C PHE A 43 -12.67 -16.16 6.48
N THR A 44 -12.90 -17.44 6.69
CA THR A 44 -11.92 -18.50 6.43
C THR A 44 -12.49 -19.40 5.33
N THR A 45 -11.69 -19.67 4.32
CA THR A 45 -12.05 -20.57 3.22
C THR A 45 -11.90 -22.04 3.63
N PRO A 46 -12.51 -22.99 2.91
CA PRO A 46 -12.40 -24.43 3.22
C PRO A 46 -10.96 -24.97 3.23
N ASP A 47 -10.06 -24.36 2.43
CA ASP A 47 -8.63 -24.70 2.38
C ASP A 47 -7.78 -23.97 3.44
N ASN A 48 -8.44 -23.44 4.47
CA ASN A 48 -7.85 -22.81 5.64
C ASN A 48 -7.02 -21.54 5.32
N GLU A 49 -7.40 -20.82 4.27
CA GLU A 49 -6.92 -19.48 3.99
C GLU A 49 -7.81 -18.45 4.69
N LYS A 50 -7.22 -17.49 5.38
CA LYS A 50 -7.97 -16.35 5.93
C LYS A 50 -8.07 -15.25 4.89
N ARG A 51 -9.28 -14.75 4.65
CA ARG A 51 -9.55 -13.62 3.77
C ARG A 51 -10.15 -12.46 4.54
N LEU A 52 -9.78 -11.25 4.12
CA LEU A 52 -10.31 -9.98 4.59
C LEU A 52 -10.72 -9.19 3.35
N ALA A 53 -12.02 -9.06 3.13
CA ALA A 53 -12.59 -8.40 1.96
C ALA A 53 -13.26 -7.08 2.34
N TYR A 54 -13.06 -6.05 1.52
CA TYR A 54 -13.83 -4.81 1.55
C TYR A 54 -14.82 -4.83 0.40
N GLY A 55 -16.09 -5.01 0.71
CA GLY A 55 -17.14 -5.20 -0.30
C GLY A 55 -18.54 -5.02 0.23
N LEU A 56 -19.52 -5.10 -0.68
CA LEU A 56 -20.92 -5.22 -0.31
C LEU A 56 -21.19 -6.63 0.21
N PRO A 57 -21.94 -6.77 1.32
CA PRO A 57 -22.35 -8.10 1.80
C PRO A 57 -23.14 -8.87 0.74
N ASP A 58 -22.91 -10.17 0.71
CA ASP A 58 -23.66 -11.12 -0.13
C ASP A 58 -23.68 -10.74 -1.62
N SER A 59 -22.59 -10.13 -2.09
CA SER A 59 -22.44 -9.69 -3.49
C SER A 59 -21.00 -9.89 -3.97
N ASP A 60 -20.80 -9.84 -5.29
CA ASP A 60 -19.51 -9.87 -5.97
C ASP A 60 -18.86 -8.47 -6.11
N VAL A 61 -19.52 -7.43 -5.59
CA VAL A 61 -18.96 -6.08 -5.57
C VAL A 61 -17.91 -5.95 -4.47
N VAL A 62 -16.66 -6.10 -4.85
CA VAL A 62 -15.50 -6.10 -3.95
C VAL A 62 -14.46 -5.09 -4.43
N GLY A 63 -14.00 -4.22 -3.53
CA GLY A 63 -12.93 -3.26 -3.80
C GLY A 63 -11.53 -3.87 -3.67
N VAL A 64 -11.31 -4.65 -2.62
CA VAL A 64 -10.05 -5.37 -2.38
C VAL A 64 -10.27 -6.59 -1.50
N ILE A 65 -9.50 -7.65 -1.76
CA ILE A 65 -9.39 -8.83 -0.90
C ILE A 65 -7.93 -8.96 -0.49
N PHE A 66 -7.69 -9.09 0.81
CA PHE A 66 -6.42 -9.57 1.35
C PHE A 66 -6.56 -11.02 1.78
N SER A 67 -5.52 -11.82 1.55
CA SER A 67 -5.52 -13.24 1.92
C SER A 67 -4.21 -13.68 2.53
N CYS A 68 -4.27 -14.63 3.46
CA CYS A 68 -3.07 -15.23 4.02
C CYS A 68 -3.32 -16.64 4.57
N ARG A 69 -2.26 -17.40 4.67
CA ARG A 69 -2.17 -18.61 5.50
C ARG A 69 -1.45 -18.31 6.82
N ARG A 70 -1.60 -19.18 7.81
CA ARG A 70 -0.88 -19.02 9.09
C ARG A 70 0.64 -18.99 8.90
N LYS A 71 1.31 -18.18 9.69
CA LYS A 71 2.78 -18.05 9.69
C LYS A 71 3.34 -17.67 8.31
N THR A 72 2.62 -16.83 7.59
CA THR A 72 3.08 -16.34 6.29
C THR A 72 4.05 -15.18 6.45
N SER A 73 4.94 -15.00 5.48
CA SER A 73 5.79 -13.81 5.37
C SER A 73 5.16 -12.69 4.50
N ALA A 74 4.09 -13.01 3.77
CA ALA A 74 3.43 -12.07 2.87
C ALA A 74 1.91 -12.25 2.89
N VAL A 75 1.19 -11.17 2.66
CA VAL A 75 -0.27 -11.11 2.46
C VAL A 75 -0.54 -10.97 0.98
N GLY A 76 -1.33 -11.88 0.40
CA GLY A 76 -1.85 -11.75 -0.95
C GLY A 76 -2.86 -10.61 -1.03
N PHE A 77 -2.94 -9.96 -2.18
CA PHE A 77 -4.04 -9.04 -2.48
C PHE A 77 -4.63 -9.34 -3.86
N HIS A 78 -5.93 -9.11 -3.98
CA HIS A 78 -6.68 -9.06 -5.23
C HIS A 78 -7.51 -7.78 -5.22
N THR A 79 -7.43 -7.00 -6.29
CA THR A 79 -8.19 -5.75 -6.48
C THR A 79 -8.35 -5.48 -7.97
N THR A 80 -9.27 -4.58 -8.34
CA THR A 80 -9.46 -4.17 -9.73
C THR A 80 -8.86 -2.78 -9.95
N LEU A 81 -8.16 -2.59 -11.07
CA LEU A 81 -7.65 -1.31 -11.54
C LEU A 81 -8.55 -0.80 -12.67
N SER A 82 -8.85 0.49 -12.67
CA SER A 82 -9.68 1.14 -13.70
C SER A 82 -8.97 1.26 -15.05
N SER A 83 -7.65 1.16 -15.09
CA SER A 83 -6.83 1.35 -16.28
C SER A 83 -5.52 0.60 -16.21
N GLY A 84 -4.88 0.40 -17.37
CA GLY A 84 -3.59 -0.26 -17.47
C GLY A 84 -3.47 -1.12 -18.72
N LYS A 85 -2.47 -2.01 -18.72
CA LYS A 85 -2.28 -3.06 -19.73
C LYS A 85 -2.11 -4.39 -19.05
N PRO A 86 -2.66 -5.49 -19.59
CA PRO A 86 -2.41 -6.84 -19.08
C PRO A 86 -0.90 -7.16 -19.04
N GLY A 87 -0.49 -7.95 -18.04
CA GLY A 87 0.89 -8.36 -17.84
C GLY A 87 1.44 -7.92 -16.48
N PRO A 88 2.77 -7.93 -16.29
CA PRO A 88 3.40 -7.45 -15.07
C PRO A 88 3.11 -5.95 -14.84
N GLY A 89 2.70 -5.60 -13.61
CA GLY A 89 2.37 -4.25 -13.23
C GLY A 89 2.61 -3.97 -11.74
N THR A 90 2.06 -2.87 -11.26
CA THR A 90 2.15 -2.50 -9.83
C THR A 90 0.84 -1.93 -9.33
N VAL A 91 0.51 -2.25 -8.08
CA VAL A 91 -0.57 -1.61 -7.32
C VAL A 91 0.04 -0.73 -6.24
N ARG A 92 -0.55 0.44 -6.04
CA ARG A 92 -0.15 1.36 -4.96
C ARG A 92 -1.18 1.30 -3.84
N PHE A 93 -0.70 1.08 -2.62
CA PHE A 93 -1.51 1.23 -1.42
C PHE A 93 -0.95 2.30 -0.51
N ARG A 94 -1.84 2.96 0.25
CA ARG A 94 -1.52 3.95 1.27
C ARG A 94 -2.38 3.73 2.51
N SER A 95 -1.76 3.84 3.69
CA SER A 95 -2.44 3.88 4.98
C SER A 95 -1.79 4.95 5.84
N GLY A 96 -2.52 6.01 6.16
CA GLY A 96 -1.97 7.17 6.83
C GLY A 96 -0.80 7.81 6.05
N LYS A 97 0.38 7.86 6.68
CA LYS A 97 1.64 8.35 6.06
C LYS A 97 2.40 7.25 5.33
N ALA A 98 2.12 5.98 5.60
CA ALA A 98 2.77 4.84 4.94
C ALA A 98 2.19 4.66 3.53
N GLN A 99 3.07 4.42 2.56
CA GLN A 99 2.69 4.11 1.18
C GLN A 99 3.69 3.15 0.56
N GLY A 100 3.22 2.32 -0.37
CA GLY A 100 4.04 1.34 -1.08
C GLY A 100 3.54 1.07 -2.49
N ARG A 101 4.44 0.54 -3.32
CA ARG A 101 4.15 -0.03 -4.64
C ARG A 101 4.48 -1.50 -4.61
N PHE A 102 3.54 -2.32 -4.99
CA PHE A 102 3.65 -3.76 -4.91
C PHE A 102 3.48 -4.37 -6.29
N ALA A 103 4.36 -5.28 -6.65
CA ALA A 103 4.28 -5.99 -7.91
C ALA A 103 2.97 -6.79 -7.99
N ALA A 104 2.36 -6.78 -9.15
CA ALA A 104 1.12 -7.48 -9.43
C ALA A 104 1.13 -8.07 -10.84
N GLN A 105 0.41 -9.18 -11.03
CA GLN A 105 -0.01 -9.66 -12.34
C GLN A 105 -1.36 -9.02 -12.64
N LEU A 106 -1.47 -8.39 -13.81
CA LEU A 106 -2.68 -7.73 -14.30
C LEU A 106 -3.30 -8.59 -15.40
N THR A 107 -4.59 -8.88 -15.27
CA THR A 107 -5.38 -9.62 -16.27
C THR A 107 -6.67 -8.86 -16.57
N PRO A 108 -7.24 -8.94 -17.78
CA PRO A 108 -8.55 -8.37 -18.02
C PRO A 108 -9.56 -8.92 -17.00
N SER A 109 -10.36 -8.04 -16.40
CA SER A 109 -11.39 -8.48 -15.47
C SER A 109 -12.59 -9.08 -16.22
N GLU A 110 -13.11 -10.20 -15.72
CA GLU A 110 -14.30 -10.86 -16.30
C GLU A 110 -15.61 -10.29 -15.75
N ILE A 111 -15.54 -9.55 -14.64
CA ILE A 111 -16.74 -9.07 -13.91
C ILE A 111 -16.85 -7.55 -13.84
N ALA A 112 -15.82 -6.82 -14.23
CA ALA A 112 -15.80 -5.35 -14.17
C ALA A 112 -15.03 -4.77 -15.37
N ASP A 113 -15.31 -3.52 -15.70
CA ASP A 113 -14.44 -2.77 -16.61
C ASP A 113 -13.09 -2.54 -15.94
N GLY A 114 -11.99 -2.97 -16.59
CA GLY A 114 -10.63 -2.77 -16.09
C GLY A 114 -9.79 -4.04 -16.00
N LEU A 115 -8.87 -4.08 -15.06
CA LEU A 115 -7.91 -5.16 -14.87
C LEU A 115 -7.97 -5.69 -13.45
N ASP A 116 -8.08 -7.00 -13.30
CA ASP A 116 -7.82 -7.66 -12.02
C ASP A 116 -6.31 -7.66 -11.75
N ALA A 117 -5.94 -7.25 -10.56
CA ALA A 117 -4.57 -7.16 -10.11
C ALA A 117 -4.34 -8.09 -8.91
N VAL A 118 -3.47 -9.08 -9.09
CA VAL A 118 -3.13 -10.05 -8.05
C VAL A 118 -1.65 -9.91 -7.71
N GLY A 119 -1.32 -9.80 -6.42
CA GLY A 119 0.04 -9.64 -5.96
C GLY A 119 0.20 -9.94 -4.48
N GLN A 120 1.35 -9.56 -3.92
CA GLN A 120 1.67 -9.79 -2.52
C GLN A 120 2.32 -8.56 -1.88
N ILE A 121 2.07 -8.39 -0.59
CA ILE A 121 2.69 -7.37 0.27
C ILE A 121 3.41 -8.10 1.41
N PRO A 122 4.70 -7.82 1.68
CA PRO A 122 5.36 -8.37 2.86
C PRO A 122 4.56 -8.09 4.13
N LEU A 123 4.34 -9.09 4.98
CA LEU A 123 3.52 -8.94 6.20
C LEU A 123 4.07 -7.86 7.15
N ALA A 124 5.38 -7.64 7.13
CA ALA A 124 6.07 -6.60 7.93
C ALA A 124 6.05 -5.20 7.27
N ASP A 125 5.39 -5.03 6.12
CA ASP A 125 5.38 -3.73 5.42
C ASP A 125 4.64 -2.66 6.23
N ALA A 126 5.18 -1.43 6.20
CA ALA A 126 4.66 -0.29 6.94
C ALA A 126 3.20 0.07 6.57
N VAL A 127 2.77 -0.19 5.33
CA VAL A 127 1.40 0.04 4.87
C VAL A 127 0.44 -0.89 5.60
N LEU A 128 0.77 -2.20 5.71
CA LEU A 128 -0.05 -3.18 6.42
C LEU A 128 -0.08 -2.91 7.93
N ALA A 129 1.06 -2.55 8.53
CA ALA A 129 1.14 -2.18 9.94
C ALA A 129 0.28 -0.94 10.25
N ALA A 130 0.31 0.07 9.38
CA ALA A 130 -0.53 1.25 9.51
C ALA A 130 -2.03 0.91 9.31
N PHE A 131 -2.37 0.06 8.35
CA PHE A 131 -3.73 -0.41 8.11
C PHE A 131 -4.29 -1.17 9.33
N GLU A 132 -3.55 -2.12 9.88
CA GLU A 132 -3.96 -2.85 11.09
C GLU A 132 -4.26 -1.90 12.26
N LYS A 133 -3.45 -0.83 12.40
CA LYS A 133 -3.60 0.16 13.46
C LYS A 133 -4.80 1.09 13.25
N THR A 134 -5.00 1.57 12.02
CA THR A 134 -5.96 2.64 11.72
C THR A 134 -7.31 2.13 11.24
N GLY A 135 -7.37 0.95 10.64
CA GLY A 135 -8.53 0.42 9.93
C GLY A 135 -8.76 1.06 8.56
N LEU A 136 -7.84 1.90 8.08
CA LEU A 136 -7.96 2.60 6.81
C LEU A 136 -6.81 2.22 5.88
N ILE A 137 -7.12 1.74 4.69
CA ILE A 137 -6.19 1.60 3.58
C ILE A 137 -6.82 2.23 2.33
N SER A 138 -6.01 2.73 1.43
CA SER A 138 -6.48 3.24 0.13
C SER A 138 -5.67 2.62 -0.99
N GLN A 139 -6.36 2.10 -2.00
CA GLN A 139 -5.77 1.89 -3.31
C GLN A 139 -5.60 3.25 -3.99
N VAL A 140 -4.47 3.44 -4.68
CA VAL A 140 -4.11 4.72 -5.28
C VAL A 140 -3.81 4.54 -6.76
N GLU A 141 -4.68 5.09 -7.61
CA GLU A 141 -4.50 5.20 -9.06
C GLU A 141 -4.33 6.68 -9.44
N ASP A 142 -5.21 7.22 -10.27
CA ASP A 142 -5.41 8.66 -10.51
C ASP A 142 -6.06 9.35 -9.30
N LYS A 143 -6.85 8.59 -8.54
CA LYS A 143 -7.52 8.97 -7.29
C LYS A 143 -7.15 7.99 -6.18
N ALA A 144 -7.45 8.36 -4.95
CA ALA A 144 -7.39 7.45 -3.81
C ALA A 144 -8.79 6.85 -3.60
N TYR A 145 -8.85 5.52 -3.52
CA TYR A 145 -10.05 4.74 -3.23
C TYR A 145 -9.96 4.22 -1.80
N PRO A 146 -10.54 4.94 -0.81
CA PRO A 146 -10.43 4.58 0.60
C PRO A 146 -11.31 3.38 0.94
N GLN A 147 -10.75 2.45 1.71
CA GLN A 147 -11.43 1.34 2.34
C GLN A 147 -11.30 1.52 3.85
N ASP A 148 -12.34 2.06 4.48
CA ASP A 148 -12.33 2.47 5.89
C ASP A 148 -13.19 1.54 6.76
N ALA A 149 -12.61 1.08 7.88
CA ALA A 149 -13.32 0.37 8.91
C ALA A 149 -14.12 1.37 9.77
N ARG A 150 -15.41 1.46 9.52
CA ARG A 150 -16.33 2.42 10.15
C ARG A 150 -16.79 1.96 11.54
N THR A 151 -16.75 0.66 11.82
CA THR A 151 -17.26 0.07 13.06
C THR A 151 -16.15 -0.59 13.88
N ALA A 152 -16.42 -0.81 15.17
CA ALA A 152 -15.53 -1.56 16.05
C ALA A 152 -15.40 -3.03 15.60
N ALA A 153 -16.47 -3.62 15.06
CA ALA A 153 -16.49 -4.98 14.54
C ALA A 153 -15.53 -5.13 13.35
N GLU A 154 -15.59 -4.24 12.37
CA GLU A 154 -14.67 -4.24 11.23
C GLU A 154 -13.21 -4.08 11.67
N ARG A 155 -12.93 -3.18 12.62
CA ARG A 155 -11.58 -3.03 13.18
C ARG A 155 -11.10 -4.30 13.91
N ALA A 156 -12.00 -5.01 14.58
CA ALA A 156 -11.70 -6.29 15.20
C ALA A 156 -11.43 -7.38 14.13
N ASP A 157 -12.15 -7.39 13.02
CA ASP A 157 -11.92 -8.30 11.90
C ASP A 157 -10.54 -8.10 11.27
N ILE A 158 -10.14 -6.85 11.05
CA ILE A 158 -8.80 -6.51 10.55
C ILE A 158 -7.73 -7.06 11.50
N LYS A 159 -7.86 -6.80 12.81
CA LYS A 159 -6.90 -7.30 13.80
C LYS A 159 -6.86 -8.84 13.86
N ARG A 160 -8.01 -9.51 13.79
CA ARG A 160 -8.08 -10.98 13.75
C ARG A 160 -7.43 -11.56 12.49
N PHE A 161 -7.60 -10.90 11.34
CA PHE A 161 -6.93 -11.28 10.11
C PHE A 161 -5.41 -11.26 10.27
N PHE A 162 -4.83 -10.13 10.69
CA PHE A 162 -3.38 -10.02 10.85
C PHE A 162 -2.83 -10.94 11.96
N GLY A 163 -3.57 -11.12 13.05
CA GLY A 163 -3.23 -12.10 14.10
C GLY A 163 -3.15 -13.52 13.55
N PHE A 164 -4.10 -13.93 12.70
CA PHE A 164 -4.09 -15.23 12.04
C PHE A 164 -2.90 -15.39 11.08
N CYS A 165 -2.56 -14.36 10.30
CA CYS A 165 -1.41 -14.41 9.37
C CYS A 165 -0.08 -14.64 10.09
N ARG A 166 0.07 -14.06 11.28
CA ARG A 166 1.28 -14.21 12.11
C ARG A 166 1.39 -15.58 12.82
N GLY A 167 0.30 -16.26 13.07
CA GLY A 167 0.23 -17.59 13.69
C GLY A 167 -0.41 -17.59 15.04
#